data_3906d91d951dcb53bbab64caab1ed1da
#
_entry.id   3906d91d951dcb53bbab64caab1ed1da
#
_cell.length_a   1.000
_cell.length_b   1.000
_cell.length_c   1.000
_cell.angle_alpha   90.00
_cell.angle_beta   90.00
_cell.angle_gamma   90.00
#
_symmetry.space_group_name_H-M   'P 1'
#
loop_
_entity.id
_entity.type
_entity.pdbx_description
1 polymer ?
#
loop_
_entity_poly.entity_id
_entity_poly.type
_entity_poly.pdbx_seq_one_letter_code
_entity_poly.pdbx_strand_id
1 'polypeptide(L)'
;IIAPTEAPVREEKRELQTATAGGVLPRPRPEVMSGKTYRVKTGYGKLYVTINNDERGTPFEVFATIGRSGGFFQEQSEAICRLMSLALRAGVKVEEVSDELKGIRGPMPMFTDKGTILSLPDALGKILEQHVTTAAQIEEVIARPEKQEVLPFAKIHEKSIADFGFMPGCAD
;
A
#
# COMPACT_ATOMS: atom_id res chain seq x y z
N ILE A 1 -64.74 3.82 25.66
CA ILE A 1 -63.52 4.47 25.10
C ILE A 1 -62.36 3.78 25.78
N ILE A 2 -61.73 2.81 25.07
CA ILE A 2 -60.61 2.05 25.59
C ILE A 2 -59.36 2.61 24.82
N ALA A 3 -58.43 3.17 25.57
CA ALA A 3 -57.17 3.64 25.04
C ALA A 3 -56.27 2.44 24.69
N PRO A 4 -55.51 2.48 23.56
CA PRO A 4 -54.55 1.44 23.25
C PRO A 4 -53.33 1.57 24.15
N THR A 5 -53.03 0.48 24.85
CA THR A 5 -51.79 0.32 25.62
C THR A 5 -50.64 0.12 24.64
N GLU A 6 -49.76 1.09 24.51
CA GLU A 6 -48.50 0.94 23.83
C GLU A 6 -47.58 0.01 24.62
N ALA A 7 -47.26 -1.12 24.03
CA ALA A 7 -46.24 -2.02 24.54
C ALA A 7 -44.86 -1.40 24.31
N PRO A 8 -43.95 -1.44 25.28
CA PRO A 8 -42.59 -0.93 25.08
C PRO A 8 -41.86 -1.79 24.03
N VAL A 9 -41.39 -1.13 22.98
CA VAL A 9 -40.46 -1.70 22.02
C VAL A 9 -39.19 -2.05 22.80
N ARG A 10 -38.99 -3.32 23.07
CA ARG A 10 -37.70 -3.85 23.52
C ARG A 10 -36.74 -3.70 22.37
N GLU A 11 -35.86 -2.69 22.44
CA GLU A 11 -34.59 -2.72 21.76
C GLU A 11 -33.80 -3.92 22.29
N GLU A 12 -33.93 -5.05 21.65
CA GLU A 12 -32.97 -6.12 21.73
C GLU A 12 -31.64 -5.57 21.16
N LYS A 13 -30.81 -5.05 22.05
CA LYS A 13 -29.39 -5.03 21.83
C LYS A 13 -28.98 -6.48 21.51
N ARG A 14 -28.88 -6.79 20.23
CA ARG A 14 -28.15 -7.96 19.78
C ARG A 14 -26.71 -7.74 20.20
N GLU A 15 -26.40 -8.07 21.43
CA GLU A 15 -25.05 -8.43 21.81
C GLU A 15 -24.64 -9.54 20.86
N LEU A 16 -23.71 -9.19 19.94
CA LEU A 16 -23.07 -10.14 19.05
C LEU A 16 -22.35 -11.14 19.97
N GLN A 17 -23.06 -12.18 20.37
CA GLN A 17 -22.47 -13.32 21.06
C GLN A 17 -21.37 -13.82 20.16
N THR A 18 -20.12 -13.54 20.54
CA THR A 18 -18.93 -14.14 19.97
C THR A 18 -19.10 -15.64 20.02
N ALA A 19 -19.49 -16.20 18.89
CA ALA A 19 -19.64 -17.63 18.75
C ALA A 19 -18.30 -18.30 19.02
N THR A 20 -18.26 -19.02 20.09
CA THR A 20 -17.27 -19.98 20.49
C THR A 20 -17.23 -21.15 19.50
N ALA A 21 -16.59 -20.95 18.38
CA ALA A 21 -16.05 -22.01 17.55
C ALA A 21 -14.83 -21.41 16.88
N GLY A 22 -13.67 -21.57 17.47
CA GLY A 22 -12.28 -21.43 17.02
C GLY A 22 -11.89 -20.67 15.75
N GLY A 23 -12.75 -19.86 15.16
CA GLY A 23 -12.49 -19.11 13.93
C GLY A 23 -12.19 -17.65 14.22
N VAL A 24 -11.13 -17.13 13.62
CA VAL A 24 -10.82 -15.71 13.64
C VAL A 24 -11.77 -14.99 12.70
N LEU A 25 -12.58 -14.03 13.23
CA LEU A 25 -13.42 -13.18 12.39
C LEU A 25 -12.60 -12.03 11.80
N PRO A 26 -12.60 -11.86 10.46
CA PRO A 26 -11.92 -10.75 9.83
C PRO A 26 -12.50 -9.39 10.27
N ARG A 27 -11.64 -8.42 10.54
CA ARG A 27 -12.06 -7.06 10.89
C ARG A 27 -12.99 -6.47 9.82
N PRO A 28 -14.07 -5.74 10.19
CA PRO A 28 -14.93 -5.08 9.24
C PRO A 28 -14.16 -4.00 8.47
N ARG A 29 -14.53 -3.78 7.21
CA ARG A 29 -13.90 -2.76 6.37
C ARG A 29 -14.47 -1.38 6.72
N PRO A 30 -13.63 -0.35 7.00
CA PRO A 30 -14.05 1.03 7.10
C PRO A 30 -14.60 1.57 5.76
N GLU A 31 -15.43 2.63 5.80
CA GLU A 31 -15.96 3.25 4.58
C GLU A 31 -14.86 3.92 3.76
N VAL A 32 -13.90 4.57 4.42
CA VAL A 32 -12.78 5.27 3.78
C VAL A 32 -11.46 4.70 4.26
N MET A 33 -10.54 4.49 3.34
CA MET A 33 -9.19 3.99 3.63
C MET A 33 -8.17 4.74 2.79
N SER A 34 -6.95 4.86 3.32
CA SER A 34 -5.81 5.44 2.62
C SER A 34 -4.86 4.36 2.13
N GLY A 35 -4.25 4.56 0.96
CA GLY A 35 -3.33 3.55 0.43
C GLY A 35 -2.40 4.08 -0.65
N LYS A 36 -1.56 3.17 -1.16
CA LYS A 36 -0.61 3.44 -2.24
C LYS A 36 -0.85 2.47 -3.40
N THR A 37 -0.70 2.99 -4.62
CA THR A 37 -0.79 2.17 -5.84
C THR A 37 0.61 2.02 -6.45
N TYR A 38 1.01 0.78 -6.68
CA TYR A 38 2.26 0.38 -7.29
C TYR A 38 2.04 -0.07 -8.72
N ARG A 39 2.97 0.27 -9.63
CA ARG A 39 2.99 -0.23 -10.99
C ARG A 39 4.22 -1.09 -11.20
N VAL A 40 4.01 -2.34 -11.56
CA VAL A 40 5.06 -3.33 -11.82
C VAL A 40 4.94 -3.89 -13.23
N LYS A 41 6.05 -4.09 -13.91
CA LYS A 41 6.10 -4.83 -15.18
C LYS A 41 6.20 -6.31 -14.87
N THR A 42 5.35 -7.11 -15.49
CA THR A 42 5.35 -8.58 -15.40
C THR A 42 5.43 -9.16 -16.80
N GLY A 43 5.71 -10.46 -16.93
CA GLY A 43 5.66 -11.16 -18.21
C GLY A 43 4.28 -11.13 -18.88
N TYR A 44 3.23 -10.84 -18.10
CA TYR A 44 1.84 -10.76 -18.56
C TYR A 44 1.35 -9.33 -18.84
N GLY A 45 2.21 -8.33 -18.64
CA GLY A 45 1.88 -6.93 -18.85
C GLY A 45 2.13 -6.05 -17.60
N LYS A 46 1.53 -4.86 -17.62
CA LYS A 46 1.61 -3.93 -16.49
C LYS A 46 0.61 -4.33 -15.41
N LEU A 47 1.11 -4.64 -14.23
CA LEU A 47 0.32 -4.93 -13.03
C LEU A 47 0.25 -3.66 -12.18
N TYR A 48 -0.94 -3.27 -11.78
CA TYR A 48 -1.20 -2.20 -10.81
C TYR A 48 -1.71 -2.83 -9.52
N VAL A 49 -1.05 -2.57 -8.40
CA VAL A 49 -1.43 -3.10 -7.08
C VAL A 49 -1.69 -1.94 -6.15
N THR A 50 -2.89 -1.88 -5.59
CA THR A 50 -3.28 -0.91 -4.57
C THR A 50 -3.31 -1.61 -3.23
N ILE A 51 -2.57 -1.08 -2.26
CA ILE A 51 -2.56 -1.55 -0.87
C ILE A 51 -3.09 -0.42 0.00
N ASN A 52 -4.20 -0.67 0.67
CA ASN A 52 -4.79 0.25 1.62
C ASN A 52 -4.43 -0.17 3.04
N ASN A 53 -4.12 0.82 3.87
CA ASN A 53 -3.75 0.62 5.26
C ASN A 53 -4.91 0.96 6.19
N ASP A 54 -4.92 0.33 7.37
CA ASP A 54 -5.80 0.72 8.46
C ASP A 54 -5.29 2.01 9.15
N GLU A 55 -6.00 2.48 10.16
CA GLU A 55 -5.69 3.69 10.93
C GLU A 55 -4.32 3.63 11.62
N ARG A 56 -3.75 2.44 11.78
CA ARG A 56 -2.43 2.21 12.38
C ARG A 56 -1.31 2.17 11.35
N GLY A 57 -1.63 2.38 10.07
CA GLY A 57 -0.68 2.27 8.98
C GLY A 57 -0.36 0.84 8.54
N THR A 58 -1.06 -0.17 9.09
CA THR A 58 -0.86 -1.58 8.74
C THR A 58 -1.66 -1.95 7.49
N PRO A 59 -1.08 -2.72 6.54
CA PRO A 59 -1.81 -3.22 5.38
C PRO A 59 -3.08 -3.95 5.77
N PHE A 60 -4.19 -3.61 5.12
CA PHE A 60 -5.51 -4.10 5.46
C PHE A 60 -6.21 -4.77 4.29
N GLU A 61 -6.08 -4.21 3.09
CA GLU A 61 -6.64 -4.76 1.87
C GLU A 61 -5.75 -4.52 0.66
N VAL A 62 -5.81 -5.45 -0.29
CA VAL A 62 -5.01 -5.43 -1.51
C VAL A 62 -5.93 -5.59 -2.71
N PHE A 63 -5.71 -4.79 -3.73
CA PHE A 63 -6.36 -4.89 -5.04
C PHE A 63 -5.30 -4.96 -6.14
N ALA A 64 -5.59 -5.69 -7.19
CA ALA A 64 -4.71 -5.73 -8.35
C ALA A 64 -5.50 -5.65 -9.64
N THR A 65 -4.91 -4.95 -10.62
CA THR A 65 -5.47 -4.84 -11.97
C THR A 65 -4.39 -5.11 -13.00
N ILE A 66 -4.66 -6.02 -13.93
CA ILE A 66 -3.76 -6.37 -15.02
C ILE A 66 -4.55 -6.64 -16.31
N GLY A 67 -4.10 -6.03 -17.41
CA GLY A 67 -4.73 -6.24 -18.72
C GLY A 67 -6.16 -5.73 -18.80
N ARG A 68 -7.00 -6.48 -19.50
CA ARG A 68 -8.42 -6.16 -19.67
C ARG A 68 -9.24 -6.79 -18.54
N SER A 69 -10.31 -6.11 -18.13
CA SER A 69 -11.29 -6.66 -17.19
C SER A 69 -11.88 -7.98 -17.73
N GLY A 70 -12.06 -8.97 -16.85
CA GLY A 70 -12.57 -10.30 -17.23
C GLY A 70 -11.57 -11.22 -17.92
N GLY A 71 -10.29 -10.82 -18.05
CA GLY A 71 -9.24 -11.69 -18.57
C GLY A 71 -8.69 -12.66 -17.51
N PHE A 72 -8.17 -13.80 -17.95
CA PHE A 72 -7.63 -14.86 -17.06
C PHE A 72 -6.68 -14.33 -15.98
N PHE A 73 -5.72 -13.46 -16.34
CA PHE A 73 -4.78 -12.91 -15.37
C PHE A 73 -5.43 -11.94 -14.40
N GLN A 74 -6.48 -11.22 -14.82
CA GLN A 74 -7.23 -10.34 -13.93
C GLN A 74 -8.01 -11.13 -12.88
N GLU A 75 -8.72 -12.20 -13.29
CA GLU A 75 -9.48 -13.03 -12.36
C GLU A 75 -8.58 -13.72 -11.33
N GLN A 76 -7.41 -14.23 -11.76
CA GLN A 76 -6.43 -14.85 -10.85
C GLN A 76 -5.87 -13.82 -9.86
N SER A 77 -5.50 -12.63 -10.34
CA SER A 77 -4.99 -11.57 -9.47
C SER A 77 -6.04 -11.11 -8.46
N GLU A 78 -7.30 -11.00 -8.88
CA GLU A 78 -8.41 -10.63 -8.00
C GLU A 78 -8.65 -11.69 -6.93
N ALA A 79 -8.67 -12.98 -7.29
CA ALA A 79 -8.84 -14.07 -6.33
C ALA A 79 -7.74 -14.08 -5.25
N ILE A 80 -6.48 -13.93 -5.66
CA ILE A 80 -5.34 -13.86 -4.75
C ILE A 80 -5.47 -12.63 -3.84
N CYS A 81 -5.75 -11.45 -4.37
CA CYS A 81 -5.89 -10.22 -3.58
C CYS A 81 -7.04 -10.30 -2.58
N ARG A 82 -8.14 -10.97 -2.91
CA ARG A 82 -9.25 -11.20 -1.98
C ARG A 82 -8.82 -12.08 -0.80
N LEU A 83 -8.05 -13.15 -1.05
CA LEU A 83 -7.50 -14.01 0.00
C LEU A 83 -6.45 -13.30 0.84
N MET A 84 -5.56 -12.52 0.22
CA MET A 84 -4.61 -11.67 0.95
C MET A 84 -5.34 -10.71 1.89
N SER A 85 -6.34 -10.00 1.38
CA SER A 85 -7.14 -9.05 2.15
C SER A 85 -7.87 -9.73 3.30
N LEU A 86 -8.39 -10.95 3.08
CA LEU A 86 -9.03 -11.74 4.13
C LEU A 86 -8.03 -12.10 5.23
N ALA A 87 -6.83 -12.58 4.87
CA ALA A 87 -5.78 -12.95 5.80
C ALA A 87 -5.30 -11.75 6.63
N LEU A 88 -5.04 -10.60 5.99
CA LEU A 88 -4.62 -9.36 6.65
C LEU A 88 -5.70 -8.86 7.65
N ARG A 89 -6.96 -8.89 7.25
CA ARG A 89 -8.09 -8.53 8.11
C ARG A 89 -8.29 -9.50 9.26
N ALA A 90 -7.96 -10.77 9.07
CA ALA A 90 -7.96 -11.79 10.12
C ALA A 90 -6.76 -11.67 11.07
N GLY A 91 -5.81 -10.76 10.81
CA GLY A 91 -4.66 -10.51 11.67
C GLY A 91 -3.44 -11.39 11.39
N VAL A 92 -3.40 -12.05 10.23
CA VAL A 92 -2.18 -12.73 9.78
C VAL A 92 -1.11 -11.67 9.52
N LYS A 93 0.13 -11.94 9.92
CA LYS A 93 1.25 -11.01 9.71
C LYS A 93 1.52 -10.81 8.23
N VAL A 94 1.92 -9.61 7.87
CA VAL A 94 2.19 -9.24 6.47
C VAL A 94 3.31 -10.08 5.88
N GLU A 95 4.33 -10.37 6.67
CA GLU A 95 5.49 -11.19 6.30
C GLU A 95 5.03 -12.60 5.91
N GLU A 96 4.17 -13.23 6.71
CA GLU A 96 3.63 -14.56 6.44
C GLU A 96 2.85 -14.59 5.11
N VAL A 97 1.98 -13.59 4.89
CA VAL A 97 1.21 -13.48 3.63
C VAL A 97 2.15 -13.26 2.44
N SER A 98 3.18 -12.46 2.60
CA SER A 98 4.17 -12.18 1.57
C SER A 98 5.00 -13.42 1.24
N ASP A 99 5.47 -14.16 2.26
CA ASP A 99 6.35 -15.32 2.10
C ASP A 99 5.63 -16.49 1.40
N GLU A 100 4.33 -16.68 1.63
CA GLU A 100 3.52 -17.68 0.92
C GLU A 100 3.40 -17.41 -0.59
N LEU A 101 3.60 -16.17 -1.03
CA LEU A 101 3.45 -15.77 -2.44
C LEU A 101 4.79 -15.62 -3.17
N LYS A 102 5.86 -15.24 -2.45
CA LYS A 102 7.19 -15.04 -3.03
C LYS A 102 7.77 -16.37 -3.51
N GLY A 103 8.50 -16.31 -4.62
CA GLY A 103 9.18 -17.48 -5.18
C GLY A 103 8.29 -18.39 -6.04
N ILE A 104 6.98 -18.19 -6.08
CA ILE A 104 6.08 -18.95 -6.97
C ILE A 104 6.46 -18.63 -8.42
N ARG A 105 6.81 -19.67 -9.17
CA ARG A 105 7.24 -19.54 -10.58
C ARG A 105 6.07 -19.67 -11.53
N GLY A 106 6.02 -18.81 -12.53
CA GLY A 106 5.12 -18.90 -13.66
C GLY A 106 5.86 -19.15 -14.98
N PRO A 107 5.13 -19.33 -16.07
CA PRO A 107 5.73 -19.61 -17.39
C PRO A 107 6.43 -18.41 -18.04
N MET A 108 6.19 -17.20 -17.56
CA MET A 108 6.72 -15.96 -18.14
C MET A 108 7.39 -15.07 -17.08
N PRO A 109 8.55 -15.48 -16.54
CA PRO A 109 9.32 -14.64 -15.63
C PRO A 109 9.83 -13.38 -16.35
N MET A 110 9.96 -12.26 -15.64
CA MET A 110 10.48 -11.02 -16.15
C MET A 110 11.64 -10.52 -15.30
N PHE A 111 12.72 -10.14 -15.97
CA PHE A 111 13.86 -9.50 -15.33
C PHE A 111 13.68 -7.98 -15.42
N THR A 112 13.82 -7.32 -14.28
CA THR A 112 13.71 -5.87 -14.16
C THR A 112 14.98 -5.33 -13.46
N ASP A 113 15.22 -4.04 -13.57
CA ASP A 113 16.24 -3.30 -12.82
C ASP A 113 16.09 -3.42 -11.28
N LYS A 114 14.89 -3.74 -10.81
CA LYS A 114 14.56 -3.95 -9.38
C LYS A 114 14.56 -5.42 -8.95
N GLY A 115 15.00 -6.32 -9.83
CA GLY A 115 15.03 -7.75 -9.59
C GLY A 115 14.11 -8.56 -10.51
N THR A 116 14.03 -9.85 -10.26
CA THR A 116 13.24 -10.78 -11.08
C THR A 116 11.81 -10.90 -10.54
N ILE A 117 10.84 -10.81 -11.42
CA ILE A 117 9.43 -11.15 -11.15
C ILE A 117 9.15 -12.51 -11.77
N LEU A 118 8.87 -13.50 -10.93
CA LEU A 118 8.70 -14.89 -11.37
C LEU A 118 7.28 -15.18 -11.87
N SER A 119 6.26 -14.52 -11.28
CA SER A 119 4.85 -14.70 -11.61
C SER A 119 4.01 -13.55 -11.07
N LEU A 120 2.68 -13.60 -11.23
CA LEU A 120 1.75 -12.66 -10.59
C LEU A 120 1.71 -12.80 -9.06
N PRO A 121 1.59 -14.03 -8.49
CA PRO A 121 1.71 -14.19 -7.04
C PRO A 121 3.03 -13.65 -6.48
N ASP A 122 4.16 -13.98 -7.09
CA ASP A 122 5.48 -13.49 -6.67
C ASP A 122 5.55 -11.95 -6.70
N ALA A 123 4.97 -11.32 -7.72
CA ALA A 123 4.89 -9.86 -7.79
C ALA A 123 4.07 -9.27 -6.64
N LEU A 124 2.91 -9.86 -6.33
CA LEU A 124 2.04 -9.40 -5.24
C LEU A 124 2.73 -9.51 -3.88
N GLY A 125 3.38 -10.65 -3.59
CA GLY A 125 4.14 -10.83 -2.36
C GLY A 125 5.27 -9.81 -2.21
N LYS A 126 6.09 -9.62 -3.24
CA LYS A 126 7.20 -8.64 -3.24
C LYS A 126 6.73 -7.19 -3.07
N ILE A 127 5.60 -6.84 -3.68
CA ILE A 127 5.01 -5.50 -3.53
C ILE A 127 4.50 -5.29 -2.11
N LEU A 128 3.87 -6.31 -1.51
CA LEU A 128 3.38 -6.25 -0.14
C LEU A 128 4.54 -6.05 0.85
N GLU A 129 5.62 -6.79 0.71
CA GLU A 129 6.86 -6.64 1.49
C GLU A 129 7.48 -5.24 1.31
N GLN A 130 7.60 -4.77 0.07
CA GLN A 130 8.12 -3.43 -0.23
C GLN A 130 7.28 -2.33 0.42
N HIS A 131 5.95 -2.49 0.45
CA HIS A 131 5.04 -1.51 1.05
C HIS A 131 5.34 -1.28 2.53
N VAL A 132 5.53 -2.35 3.30
CA VAL A 132 5.84 -2.29 4.73
C VAL A 132 7.25 -1.74 4.96
N THR A 133 8.25 -2.22 4.22
CA THR A 133 9.64 -1.75 4.33
C THR A 133 9.73 -0.25 4.06
N THR A 134 9.05 0.23 3.03
CA THR A 134 9.02 1.66 2.70
C THR A 134 8.32 2.49 3.78
N ALA A 135 7.26 1.97 4.39
CA ALA A 135 6.56 2.66 5.49
C ALA A 135 7.48 2.79 6.72
N ALA A 136 8.14 1.71 7.12
CA ALA A 136 9.09 1.71 8.24
C ALA A 136 10.27 2.68 8.02
N GLN A 137 10.82 2.74 6.81
CA GLN A 137 11.90 3.69 6.47
C GLN A 137 11.44 5.14 6.56
N ILE A 138 10.22 5.45 6.13
CA ILE A 138 9.66 6.81 6.24
C ILE A 138 9.46 7.20 7.70
N GLU A 139 8.94 6.30 8.53
CA GLU A 139 8.79 6.56 9.97
C GLU A 139 10.13 6.78 10.65
N GLU A 140 11.16 6.01 10.29
CA GLU A 140 12.52 6.20 10.84
C GLU A 140 13.11 7.55 10.43
N VAL A 141 12.91 8.01 9.19
CA VAL A 141 13.37 9.32 8.72
C VAL A 141 12.64 10.45 9.43
N ILE A 142 11.33 10.33 9.65
CA ILE A 142 10.54 11.35 10.37
C ILE A 142 10.91 11.36 11.87
N ALA A 143 11.20 10.21 12.46
CA ALA A 143 11.59 10.08 13.86
C ALA A 143 13.00 10.58 14.15
N ARG A 144 13.86 10.69 13.14
CA ARG A 144 15.18 11.35 13.25
C ARG A 144 15.01 12.81 12.81
N PRO A 145 14.88 13.79 13.76
CA PRO A 145 15.00 15.18 13.38
C PRO A 145 16.44 15.38 12.93
N GLU A 146 16.68 15.39 11.63
CA GLU A 146 17.91 15.93 11.09
C GLU A 146 18.05 17.33 11.70
N LYS A 147 19.16 17.54 12.42
CA LYS A 147 19.64 18.89 12.68
C LYS A 147 19.84 19.50 11.29
N GLN A 148 18.82 20.20 10.79
CA GLN A 148 19.02 21.11 9.71
C GLN A 148 20.11 22.07 10.19
N GLU A 149 21.36 21.86 9.76
CA GLU A 149 22.33 22.92 9.72
C GLU A 149 21.70 23.97 8.80
N VAL A 150 21.07 24.94 9.43
CA VAL A 150 20.67 26.18 8.77
C VAL A 150 21.98 26.77 8.28
N LEU A 151 22.32 26.52 7.03
CA LEU A 151 23.41 27.23 6.38
C LEU A 151 23.10 28.71 6.55
N PRO A 152 23.98 29.47 7.26
CA PRO A 152 23.69 30.87 7.51
C PRO A 152 23.60 31.58 6.17
N PHE A 153 22.43 32.14 5.89
CA PHE A 153 22.07 32.90 4.69
C PHE A 153 23.02 34.12 4.45
N ALA A 154 23.94 34.35 5.37
CA ALA A 154 24.89 35.49 5.37
C ALA A 154 26.09 35.33 4.44
N LYS A 155 26.28 34.22 3.73
CA LYS A 155 27.44 34.02 2.83
C LYS A 155 27.15 34.12 1.33
N ILE A 156 25.92 34.43 0.94
CA ILE A 156 25.55 34.50 -0.49
C ILE A 156 25.59 35.97 -1.03
N HIS A 157 25.81 36.95 -0.18
CA HIS A 157 25.62 38.35 -0.56
C HIS A 157 26.90 39.16 -0.76
N GLU A 158 28.09 38.57 -0.94
CA GLU A 158 29.33 39.32 -1.22
C GLU A 158 30.09 38.83 -2.47
N LYS A 159 29.39 38.40 -3.50
CA LYS A 159 29.96 38.47 -4.84
C LYS A 159 29.23 39.52 -5.63
N SER A 160 29.87 40.70 -5.68
CA SER A 160 29.43 41.85 -6.47
C SER A 160 29.38 41.41 -7.95
N ILE A 161 28.44 42.01 -8.71
CA ILE A 161 28.28 41.87 -10.16
C ILE A 161 29.59 42.20 -10.93
N ALA A 162 30.57 42.79 -10.26
CA ALA A 162 31.88 43.12 -10.83
C ALA A 162 32.79 41.90 -11.03
N ASP A 163 32.52 40.72 -10.44
CA ASP A 163 33.33 39.51 -10.58
C ASP A 163 32.93 38.60 -11.77
N PHE A 164 31.85 38.95 -12.46
CA PHE A 164 31.54 38.34 -13.76
C PHE A 164 32.22 39.14 -14.84
N GLY A 165 33.44 38.70 -15.19
CA GLY A 165 34.24 39.28 -16.24
C GLY A 165 33.41 39.53 -17.51
N PHE A 166 33.51 40.75 -18.01
CA PHE A 166 32.95 41.25 -19.27
C PHE A 166 33.37 40.29 -20.40
N MET A 167 32.42 39.61 -21.04
CA MET A 167 32.69 38.91 -22.27
C MET A 167 33.06 39.93 -23.35
N PRO A 168 34.24 39.84 -23.98
CA PRO A 168 34.58 40.74 -25.10
C PRO A 168 33.64 40.46 -26.26
N GLY A 169 33.16 41.53 -26.86
CA GLY A 169 32.12 41.55 -27.86
C GLY A 169 32.37 40.75 -29.10
N CYS A 170 31.31 40.28 -29.72
CA CYS A 170 31.23 40.01 -31.13
C CYS A 170 31.44 41.34 -31.88
N ALA A 171 32.52 41.48 -32.59
CA ALA A 171 32.69 42.47 -33.65
C ALA A 171 32.31 41.81 -34.98
N ASP A 172 31.41 42.48 -35.73
CA ASP A 172 31.02 42.40 -37.14
C ASP A 172 30.67 41.06 -37.75
#